data_a0b642b375ed74f3d8b3719de18351a8
#
_entry.id   a0b642b375ed74f3d8b3719de18351a8
#
_cell.length_a   1.000
_cell.length_b   1.000
_cell.length_c   1.000
_cell.angle_alpha   90.00
_cell.angle_beta   90.00
_cell.angle_gamma   90.00
#
_symmetry.space_group_name_H-M   'P 1'
#
loop_
_entity.id
_entity.type
_entity.pdbx_description
1 polymer ?
#
loop_
_entity_poly.entity_id
_entity_poly.type
_entity_poly.pdbx_seq_one_letter_code
_entity_poly.pdbx_strand_id
1 'polypeptide(L)'
;MKKFCKFIFMLIPAWICLAGCVTSPFGFILGFDDILLSANFPRRAEYQLPPGAKVAVIPFQDTFNDGTVVGEVADWMVDNFFAMLQGDISNFFGGERGSIVHRITKRVSQEIEEDPNLVLINKKNADQADYLIGGGITSFDTYIDREKKDNRKYCTKGVFVSIRYQLVDVKTKEIVYAGEGGIDRQDTREGSAPHAIAVVSDDIDMLAKQIVDITRPHEVKVTERIYLVETKNKDFKTACKLAKKSENRRKAQELFAKVYADEGIYQAGYNSAVLLFLNRDFEKAMEEMQAIEEKFHTKEAQKALKRIQEEIEYQQKPVQETSLDSMYLRF
;
A
#
# COMPACT_ATOMS: atom_id res chain seq x y z
N MET A 1 20.71 -12.02 -56.61
CA MET A 1 20.72 -11.00 -55.57
C MET A 1 19.39 -10.95 -54.82
N LYS A 2 19.07 -11.94 -54.03
CA LYS A 2 17.86 -11.99 -53.17
C LYS A 2 18.11 -13.00 -52.04
N LYS A 3 19.00 -12.73 -51.09
CA LYS A 3 19.23 -13.56 -49.89
C LYS A 3 20.01 -12.85 -48.75
N PHE A 4 19.92 -11.51 -48.63
CA PHE A 4 20.70 -10.82 -47.58
C PHE A 4 19.88 -9.89 -46.66
N CYS A 5 18.56 -10.01 -46.61
CA CYS A 5 17.70 -9.10 -45.85
C CYS A 5 16.79 -9.78 -44.80
N LYS A 6 17.18 -10.94 -44.31
CA LYS A 6 16.35 -11.68 -43.29
C LYS A 6 17.04 -11.92 -41.92
N PHE A 7 18.20 -11.28 -41.66
CA PHE A 7 18.95 -11.58 -40.43
C PHE A 7 19.10 -10.39 -39.45
N ILE A 8 18.44 -9.28 -39.67
CA ILE A 8 18.56 -8.08 -38.80
C ILE A 8 17.32 -7.83 -37.90
N PHE A 9 16.24 -8.64 -38.03
CA PHE A 9 15.01 -8.41 -37.26
C PHE A 9 14.77 -9.39 -36.10
N MET A 10 15.80 -10.13 -35.63
CA MET A 10 15.63 -11.13 -34.59
C MET A 10 16.49 -10.91 -33.32
N LEU A 11 16.94 -9.67 -33.08
CA LEU A 11 17.79 -9.36 -31.92
C LEU A 11 17.24 -8.24 -31.01
N ILE A 12 15.95 -7.90 -31.07
CA ILE A 12 15.37 -6.84 -30.24
C ILE A 12 14.06 -7.25 -29.52
N PRO A 13 13.88 -8.46 -28.98
CA PRO A 13 12.97 -8.56 -27.85
C PRO A 13 13.47 -9.41 -26.67
N ALA A 14 14.79 -9.46 -26.43
CA ALA A 14 15.30 -10.22 -25.26
C ALA A 14 15.74 -9.32 -24.09
N TRP A 15 15.41 -8.03 -24.10
CA TRP A 15 15.89 -7.07 -23.08
C TRP A 15 14.78 -6.40 -22.25
N ILE A 16 13.52 -6.85 -22.33
CA ILE A 16 12.39 -6.20 -21.62
C ILE A 16 11.77 -7.05 -20.49
N CYS A 17 12.29 -8.23 -20.19
CA CYS A 17 11.72 -9.10 -19.13
C CYS A 17 12.65 -9.38 -17.93
N LEU A 18 13.50 -8.44 -17.54
CA LEU A 18 14.30 -8.53 -16.30
C LEU A 18 14.10 -7.30 -15.41
N ALA A 19 12.85 -6.85 -15.24
CA ALA A 19 12.47 -5.75 -14.35
C ALA A 19 11.83 -6.28 -13.05
N GLY A 20 12.48 -7.25 -12.43
CA GLY A 20 12.15 -7.70 -11.08
C GLY A 20 13.44 -7.89 -10.29
N CYS A 21 13.87 -6.88 -9.55
CA CYS A 21 15.15 -6.66 -8.89
C CYS A 21 16.16 -5.94 -9.78
N VAL A 22 15.82 -4.73 -10.16
CA VAL A 22 16.78 -3.83 -10.78
C VAL A 22 17.45 -3.01 -9.69
N THR A 23 18.55 -3.56 -9.15
CA THR A 23 19.72 -2.70 -8.99
C THR A 23 19.99 -2.15 -10.39
N SER A 24 19.65 -0.88 -10.60
CA SER A 24 19.85 -0.22 -11.89
C SER A 24 21.27 -0.54 -12.38
N PRO A 25 21.48 -1.09 -13.60
CA PRO A 25 22.83 -1.31 -14.11
C PRO A 25 23.66 -0.02 -14.16
N PHE A 26 23.01 1.13 -14.16
CA PHE A 26 23.65 2.43 -14.00
C PHE A 26 24.11 2.71 -12.56
N GLY A 27 23.43 2.21 -11.53
CA GLY A 27 23.86 2.35 -10.14
C GLY A 27 25.17 1.59 -9.86
N PHE A 28 25.36 0.44 -10.50
CA PHE A 28 26.58 -0.34 -10.37
C PHE A 28 27.80 0.32 -11.06
N ILE A 29 27.56 1.06 -12.14
CA ILE A 29 28.63 1.76 -12.89
C ILE A 29 29.02 3.08 -12.17
N LEU A 30 28.13 3.68 -11.35
CA LEU A 30 28.37 4.96 -10.68
C LEU A 30 28.61 4.85 -9.17
N GLY A 31 28.64 3.63 -8.59
CA GLY A 31 28.90 3.43 -7.15
C GLY A 31 27.85 4.06 -6.23
N PHE A 32 26.60 4.20 -6.67
CA PHE A 32 25.51 4.73 -5.85
C PHE A 32 24.87 3.60 -5.04
N ASP A 33 25.37 3.38 -3.83
CA ASP A 33 24.63 2.63 -2.82
C ASP A 33 23.52 3.52 -2.27
N ASP A 34 22.33 2.96 -2.10
CA ASP A 34 21.17 3.66 -1.54
C ASP A 34 20.92 3.18 -0.12
N ILE A 35 20.42 4.10 0.73
CA ILE A 35 19.91 3.75 2.05
C ILE A 35 18.41 4.03 2.06
N LEU A 36 17.61 3.02 2.41
CA LEU A 36 16.18 3.19 2.66
C LEU A 36 15.98 3.60 4.12
N LEU A 37 15.29 4.71 4.32
CA LEU A 37 14.91 5.24 5.61
C LEU A 37 13.40 5.23 5.73
N SER A 38 12.87 4.91 6.90
CA SER A 38 11.42 4.90 7.13
C SER A 38 11.05 5.77 8.31
N ALA A 39 9.88 6.43 8.22
CA ALA A 39 9.24 7.15 9.31
C ALA A 39 7.76 6.79 9.35
N ASN A 40 7.14 6.88 10.52
CA ASN A 40 5.71 6.70 10.67
C ASN A 40 5.02 8.05 10.57
N PHE A 41 4.06 8.18 9.68
CA PHE A 41 3.28 9.39 9.50
C PHE A 41 1.86 9.15 10.01
N PRO A 42 1.33 10.04 10.87
CA PRO A 42 -0.04 9.93 11.34
C PRO A 42 -1.00 10.14 10.17
N ARG A 43 -2.03 9.32 10.13
CA ARG A 43 -3.18 9.44 9.23
C ARG A 43 -4.43 9.62 10.06
N ARG A 44 -5.34 10.45 9.58
CA ARG A 44 -6.68 10.59 10.16
C ARG A 44 -7.53 9.41 9.69
N ALA A 45 -8.56 9.09 10.46
CA ALA A 45 -9.62 8.24 9.96
C ALA A 45 -10.24 8.90 8.70
N GLU A 46 -10.53 8.11 7.69
CA GLU A 46 -11.27 8.62 6.53
C GLU A 46 -12.75 8.78 6.86
N TYR A 47 -13.26 7.89 7.70
CA TYR A 47 -14.58 7.98 8.33
C TYR A 47 -14.47 7.59 9.80
N GLN A 48 -14.37 8.57 10.68
CA GLN A 48 -14.18 8.32 12.10
C GLN A 48 -15.45 7.82 12.75
N LEU A 49 -15.42 6.59 13.27
CA LEU A 49 -16.52 6.05 14.05
C LEU A 49 -16.57 6.66 15.47
N PRO A 50 -17.77 6.84 16.04
CA PRO A 50 -17.90 7.24 17.44
C PRO A 50 -17.23 6.24 18.39
N PRO A 51 -16.62 6.70 19.49
CA PRO A 51 -16.10 5.79 20.50
C PRO A 51 -17.21 4.88 21.05
N GLY A 52 -16.93 3.56 21.11
CA GLY A 52 -17.90 2.55 21.52
C GLY A 52 -18.86 2.11 20.41
N ALA A 53 -18.67 2.58 19.16
CA ALA A 53 -19.49 2.13 18.03
C ALA A 53 -19.46 0.60 17.90
N LYS A 54 -20.64 0.03 17.72
CA LYS A 54 -20.86 -1.39 17.56
C LYS A 54 -20.77 -1.77 16.08
N VAL A 55 -19.73 -2.51 15.75
CA VAL A 55 -19.44 -2.89 14.36
C VAL A 55 -19.62 -4.37 14.16
N ALA A 56 -20.35 -4.77 13.13
CA ALA A 56 -20.43 -6.15 12.70
C ALA A 56 -19.71 -6.36 11.37
N VAL A 57 -19.01 -7.49 11.24
CA VAL A 57 -18.33 -7.86 10.01
C VAL A 57 -19.19 -8.84 9.24
N ILE A 58 -19.60 -8.43 8.04
CA ILE A 58 -20.26 -9.32 7.09
C ILE A 58 -19.18 -10.17 6.40
N PRO A 59 -19.37 -11.47 6.25
CA PRO A 59 -18.43 -12.31 5.52
C PRO A 59 -18.15 -11.75 4.13
N PHE A 60 -16.89 -11.54 3.82
CA PHE A 60 -16.49 -11.13 2.48
C PHE A 60 -16.88 -12.21 1.48
N GLN A 61 -17.26 -11.81 0.27
CA GLN A 61 -17.72 -12.70 -0.76
C GLN A 61 -16.61 -13.08 -1.74
N ASP A 62 -16.66 -14.27 -2.29
CA ASP A 62 -15.70 -14.73 -3.30
C ASP A 62 -15.96 -14.15 -4.70
N THR A 63 -17.12 -13.53 -4.90
CA THR A 63 -17.47 -12.74 -6.09
C THR A 63 -18.23 -11.49 -5.67
N PHE A 64 -17.77 -10.34 -6.11
CA PHE A 64 -18.46 -9.07 -5.92
C PHE A 64 -18.96 -8.59 -7.30
N ASN A 65 -20.28 -8.69 -7.54
CA ASN A 65 -20.87 -8.27 -8.80
C ASN A 65 -21.04 -6.76 -8.81
N ASP A 66 -20.32 -6.09 -9.70
CA ASP A 66 -20.30 -4.63 -9.88
C ASP A 66 -21.61 -4.07 -10.50
N GLY A 67 -22.54 -4.96 -10.87
CA GLY A 67 -23.80 -4.59 -11.51
C GLY A 67 -24.94 -4.18 -10.58
N THR A 68 -24.73 -4.28 -9.27
CA THR A 68 -25.69 -3.79 -8.28
C THR A 68 -25.49 -2.31 -8.04
N VAL A 69 -26.55 -1.53 -8.25
CA VAL A 69 -26.61 -0.10 -7.88
C VAL A 69 -26.23 0.04 -6.40
N VAL A 70 -25.40 1.04 -6.08
CA VAL A 70 -24.81 1.23 -4.74
C VAL A 70 -25.83 1.13 -3.60
N GLY A 71 -27.07 1.63 -3.79
CA GLY A 71 -28.16 1.50 -2.83
C GLY A 71 -28.65 0.05 -2.61
N GLU A 72 -28.72 -0.76 -3.66
CA GLU A 72 -29.16 -2.16 -3.55
C GLU A 72 -28.15 -3.02 -2.77
N VAL A 73 -26.85 -2.70 -2.84
CA VAL A 73 -25.83 -3.41 -2.06
C VAL A 73 -25.95 -3.10 -0.57
N ALA A 74 -26.20 -1.82 -0.21
CA ALA A 74 -26.40 -1.44 1.18
C ALA A 74 -27.66 -2.10 1.75
N ASP A 75 -28.77 -2.03 1.03
CA ASP A 75 -30.02 -2.70 1.43
C ASP A 75 -29.82 -4.22 1.52
N TRP A 76 -29.17 -4.81 0.53
CA TRP A 76 -28.83 -6.22 0.56
C TRP A 76 -27.94 -6.60 1.74
N MET A 77 -26.91 -5.78 2.05
CA MET A 77 -26.03 -6.02 3.20
C MET A 77 -26.81 -5.97 4.51
N VAL A 78 -27.68 -5.00 4.70
CA VAL A 78 -28.50 -4.91 5.91
C VAL A 78 -29.56 -6.00 5.96
N ASP A 79 -30.32 -6.23 4.88
CA ASP A 79 -31.41 -7.18 4.87
C ASP A 79 -30.92 -8.64 4.94
N ASN A 80 -29.77 -8.94 4.34
CA ASN A 80 -29.18 -10.27 4.38
C ASN A 80 -28.19 -10.50 5.53
N PHE A 81 -27.77 -9.43 6.23
CA PHE A 81 -26.86 -9.54 7.35
C PHE A 81 -27.34 -10.54 8.41
N PHE A 82 -28.60 -10.42 8.82
CA PHE A 82 -29.19 -11.32 9.80
C PHE A 82 -29.36 -12.76 9.27
N ALA A 83 -29.71 -12.90 8.00
CA ALA A 83 -29.81 -14.21 7.34
C ALA A 83 -28.43 -14.89 7.23
N MET A 84 -27.40 -14.13 6.85
CA MET A 84 -26.02 -14.64 6.78
C MET A 84 -25.48 -15.04 8.14
N LEU A 85 -25.77 -14.27 9.19
CA LEU A 85 -25.35 -14.61 10.55
C LEU A 85 -26.06 -15.87 11.10
N GLN A 86 -27.25 -16.20 10.60
CA GLN A 86 -27.99 -17.40 11.00
C GLN A 86 -27.62 -18.64 10.17
N GLY A 87 -27.08 -18.44 8.96
CA GLY A 87 -26.69 -19.52 8.06
C GLY A 87 -25.35 -20.18 8.43
N ASP A 88 -25.18 -21.42 7.97
CA ASP A 88 -23.89 -22.11 8.06
C ASP A 88 -22.97 -21.58 6.93
N ILE A 89 -22.00 -20.77 7.32
CA ILE A 89 -21.06 -20.09 6.40
C ILE A 89 -20.11 -21.11 5.72
N SER A 90 -20.04 -22.34 6.21
CA SER A 90 -19.11 -23.37 5.74
C SER A 90 -19.26 -23.70 4.25
N ASN A 91 -20.44 -23.49 3.68
CA ASN A 91 -20.74 -23.79 2.28
C ASN A 91 -20.37 -22.67 1.28
N PHE A 92 -20.02 -21.47 1.76
CA PHE A 92 -19.66 -20.33 0.89
C PHE A 92 -18.18 -20.29 0.50
N PHE A 93 -17.32 -21.07 1.15
CA PHE A 93 -15.88 -20.94 1.01
C PHE A 93 -15.23 -22.15 0.34
N GLY A 94 -15.51 -22.33 -0.95
CA GLY A 94 -14.85 -23.34 -1.78
C GLY A 94 -13.61 -22.79 -2.52
N GLY A 95 -12.52 -23.58 -2.60
CA GLY A 95 -11.34 -23.25 -3.39
C GLY A 95 -10.43 -22.16 -2.84
N GLU A 96 -9.56 -21.63 -3.72
CA GLU A 96 -8.54 -20.64 -3.34
C GLU A 96 -9.15 -19.28 -2.98
N ARG A 97 -10.18 -18.83 -3.72
CA ARG A 97 -10.92 -17.58 -3.44
C ARG A 97 -11.57 -17.63 -2.06
N GLY A 98 -12.28 -18.72 -1.77
CA GLY A 98 -12.96 -18.91 -0.49
C GLY A 98 -12.01 -18.84 0.71
N SER A 99 -10.82 -19.42 0.58
CA SER A 99 -9.79 -19.34 1.62
C SER A 99 -9.31 -17.91 1.87
N ILE A 100 -9.20 -17.09 0.82
CA ILE A 100 -8.78 -15.68 0.89
C ILE A 100 -9.87 -14.86 1.60
N VAL A 101 -11.13 -14.93 1.16
CA VAL A 101 -12.22 -14.14 1.76
C VAL A 101 -12.48 -14.53 3.22
N HIS A 102 -12.35 -15.82 3.54
CA HIS A 102 -12.44 -16.29 4.92
C HIS A 102 -11.35 -15.66 5.80
N ARG A 103 -10.10 -15.63 5.33
CA ARG A 103 -9.00 -15.00 6.07
C ARG A 103 -9.21 -13.51 6.23
N ILE A 104 -9.64 -12.79 5.19
CA ILE A 104 -9.94 -11.35 5.26
C ILE A 104 -11.03 -11.11 6.32
N THR A 105 -12.17 -11.80 6.22
CA THR A 105 -13.28 -11.67 7.17
C THR A 105 -12.81 -11.87 8.61
N LYS A 106 -12.05 -12.94 8.84
CA LYS A 106 -11.50 -13.26 10.16
C LYS A 106 -10.55 -12.16 10.64
N ARG A 107 -9.65 -11.68 9.78
CA ARG A 107 -8.65 -10.69 10.16
C ARG A 107 -9.26 -9.32 10.42
N VAL A 108 -10.22 -8.87 9.59
CA VAL A 108 -11.00 -7.65 9.83
C VAL A 108 -11.72 -7.71 11.18
N SER A 109 -12.35 -8.86 11.49
CA SER A 109 -12.99 -9.05 12.81
C SER A 109 -11.99 -8.93 13.97
N GLN A 110 -10.80 -9.50 13.82
CA GLN A 110 -9.75 -9.41 14.84
C GLN A 110 -9.25 -7.97 15.02
N GLU A 111 -9.03 -7.23 13.93
CA GLU A 111 -8.60 -5.82 13.99
C GLU A 111 -9.65 -4.93 14.71
N ILE A 112 -10.95 -5.20 14.52
CA ILE A 112 -12.01 -4.49 15.23
C ILE A 112 -12.04 -4.89 16.72
N GLU A 113 -11.87 -6.19 17.03
CA GLU A 113 -11.84 -6.68 18.41
C GLU A 113 -10.64 -6.13 19.21
N GLU A 114 -9.51 -5.92 18.53
CA GLU A 114 -8.29 -5.34 19.11
C GLU A 114 -8.38 -3.82 19.30
N ASP A 115 -9.37 -3.12 18.68
CA ASP A 115 -9.52 -1.68 18.81
C ASP A 115 -10.31 -1.31 20.09
N PRO A 116 -9.68 -0.58 21.03
CA PRO A 116 -10.33 -0.22 22.30
C PRO A 116 -11.52 0.75 22.14
N ASN A 117 -11.67 1.40 20.99
CA ASN A 117 -12.73 2.35 20.71
C ASN A 117 -13.91 1.72 19.96
N LEU A 118 -13.83 0.47 19.54
CA LEU A 118 -14.87 -0.22 18.80
C LEU A 118 -15.36 -1.44 19.59
N VAL A 119 -16.58 -1.87 19.29
CA VAL A 119 -17.18 -3.06 19.89
C VAL A 119 -17.57 -4.02 18.76
N LEU A 120 -16.85 -5.14 18.64
CA LEU A 120 -17.21 -6.17 17.68
C LEU A 120 -18.54 -6.83 18.06
N ILE A 121 -19.52 -6.77 17.17
CA ILE A 121 -20.80 -7.45 17.35
C ILE A 121 -20.74 -8.84 16.73
N ASN A 122 -21.02 -9.83 17.56
CA ASN A 122 -21.11 -11.22 17.12
C ASN A 122 -22.54 -11.60 16.71
N LYS A 123 -22.69 -12.79 16.13
CA LYS A 123 -23.98 -13.33 15.68
C LYS A 123 -25.13 -13.22 16.68
N LYS A 124 -24.83 -13.32 17.99
CA LYS A 124 -25.89 -13.35 19.03
C LYS A 124 -26.50 -11.97 19.29
N ASN A 125 -25.78 -10.91 18.98
CA ASN A 125 -26.15 -9.52 19.23
C ASN A 125 -26.20 -8.69 17.94
N ALA A 126 -26.43 -9.34 16.81
CA ALA A 126 -26.39 -8.73 15.47
C ALA A 126 -27.35 -7.56 15.28
N ASP A 127 -28.49 -7.59 15.98
CA ASP A 127 -29.51 -6.54 16.07
C ASP A 127 -29.02 -5.25 16.74
N GLN A 128 -27.86 -5.29 17.40
CA GLN A 128 -27.28 -4.17 18.12
C GLN A 128 -26.15 -3.48 17.36
N ALA A 129 -25.85 -3.87 16.11
CA ALA A 129 -24.80 -3.22 15.32
C ALA A 129 -25.24 -1.82 14.88
N ASP A 130 -24.32 -0.86 15.03
CA ASP A 130 -24.46 0.49 14.50
C ASP A 130 -23.94 0.55 13.05
N TYR A 131 -22.90 -0.19 12.76
CA TYR A 131 -22.23 -0.22 11.45
C TYR A 131 -21.94 -1.64 10.99
N LEU A 132 -21.94 -1.82 9.67
CA LEU A 132 -21.52 -3.07 9.01
C LEU A 132 -20.28 -2.81 8.18
N ILE A 133 -19.30 -3.71 8.27
CA ILE A 133 -18.16 -3.77 7.35
C ILE A 133 -18.26 -5.06 6.56
N GLY A 134 -18.20 -4.96 5.23
CA GLY A 134 -18.22 -6.11 4.35
C GLY A 134 -17.67 -5.77 2.97
N GLY A 135 -17.61 -6.77 2.10
CA GLY A 135 -17.07 -6.57 0.76
C GLY A 135 -16.93 -7.90 0.00
N GLY A 136 -16.11 -7.88 -1.05
CA GLY A 136 -15.84 -9.09 -1.82
C GLY A 136 -14.75 -8.92 -2.86
N ILE A 137 -14.37 -10.02 -3.47
CA ILE A 137 -13.38 -10.07 -4.54
C ILE A 137 -14.00 -9.58 -5.85
N THR A 138 -13.44 -8.52 -6.44
CA THR A 138 -13.82 -8.00 -7.76
C THR A 138 -13.00 -8.62 -8.88
N SER A 139 -11.74 -8.99 -8.60
CA SER A 139 -10.89 -9.69 -9.56
C SER A 139 -9.98 -10.69 -8.85
N PHE A 140 -9.78 -11.85 -9.48
CA PHE A 140 -8.89 -12.88 -8.98
C PHE A 140 -8.26 -13.64 -10.14
N ASP A 141 -6.92 -13.55 -10.20
CA ASP A 141 -6.12 -14.28 -11.17
C ASP A 141 -4.97 -15.02 -10.50
N THR A 142 -4.64 -16.20 -11.03
CA THR A 142 -3.46 -16.95 -10.61
C THR A 142 -2.74 -17.54 -11.80
N TYR A 143 -1.42 -17.56 -11.74
CA TYR A 143 -0.59 -18.28 -12.70
C TYR A 143 0.44 -19.15 -12.00
N ILE A 144 0.91 -20.17 -12.71
CA ILE A 144 1.99 -21.04 -12.26
C ILE A 144 3.03 -21.11 -13.36
N ASP A 145 4.26 -20.72 -13.03
CA ASP A 145 5.42 -20.93 -13.88
C ASP A 145 6.32 -22.04 -13.31
N ARG A 146 6.96 -22.81 -14.18
CA ARG A 146 7.81 -23.95 -13.80
C ARG A 146 9.15 -23.87 -14.49
N GLU A 147 10.18 -23.79 -13.71
CA GLU A 147 11.57 -23.72 -14.17
C GLU A 147 12.36 -24.92 -13.63
N LYS A 148 13.32 -25.39 -14.43
CA LYS A 148 14.32 -26.34 -13.99
C LYS A 148 15.70 -25.69 -14.01
N LYS A 149 16.31 -25.54 -12.81
CA LYS A 149 17.64 -24.96 -12.64
C LYS A 149 18.46 -25.91 -11.79
N ASP A 150 19.72 -26.15 -12.19
CA ASP A 150 20.67 -27.02 -11.46
C ASP A 150 20.09 -28.40 -11.07
N ASN A 151 19.36 -29.05 -12.00
CA ASN A 151 18.59 -30.28 -11.79
C ASN A 151 17.46 -30.23 -10.74
N ARG A 152 17.14 -29.07 -10.18
CA ARG A 152 16.01 -28.86 -9.29
C ARG A 152 14.83 -28.25 -10.02
N LYS A 153 13.64 -28.61 -9.61
CA LYS A 153 12.40 -28.07 -10.15
C LYS A 153 11.92 -26.93 -9.23
N TYR A 154 11.66 -25.76 -9.80
CA TYR A 154 11.08 -24.62 -9.12
C TYR A 154 9.70 -24.33 -9.69
N CYS A 155 8.78 -23.97 -8.81
CA CYS A 155 7.45 -23.50 -9.18
C CYS A 155 7.25 -22.11 -8.61
N THR A 156 6.94 -21.14 -9.49
CA THR A 156 6.51 -19.80 -9.12
C THR A 156 5.00 -19.74 -9.23
N LYS A 157 4.32 -19.37 -8.16
CA LYS A 157 2.89 -19.05 -8.18
C LYS A 157 2.72 -17.55 -8.03
N GLY A 158 2.09 -16.91 -9.02
CA GLY A 158 1.58 -15.55 -8.93
C GLY A 158 0.11 -15.54 -8.55
N VAL A 159 -0.28 -14.57 -7.75
CA VAL A 159 -1.65 -14.35 -7.28
C VAL A 159 -1.96 -12.87 -7.36
N PHE A 160 -3.01 -12.53 -8.10
CA PHE A 160 -3.57 -11.19 -8.15
C PHE A 160 -4.98 -11.23 -7.56
N VAL A 161 -5.27 -10.31 -6.63
CA VAL A 161 -6.59 -10.17 -5.99
C VAL A 161 -6.95 -8.70 -5.93
N SER A 162 -8.13 -8.33 -6.40
CA SER A 162 -8.76 -7.04 -6.11
C SER A 162 -9.97 -7.23 -5.24
N ILE A 163 -10.13 -6.37 -4.25
CA ILE A 163 -11.20 -6.44 -3.25
C ILE A 163 -11.83 -5.07 -3.12
N ARG A 164 -13.15 -5.03 -3.19
CA ARG A 164 -13.94 -3.85 -2.82
C ARG A 164 -14.55 -4.08 -1.45
N TYR A 165 -14.58 -3.05 -0.62
CA TYR A 165 -15.16 -3.10 0.71
C TYR A 165 -15.96 -1.84 1.00
N GLN A 166 -16.92 -1.96 1.94
CA GLN A 166 -17.85 -0.90 2.28
C GLN A 166 -18.08 -0.85 3.79
N LEU A 167 -18.32 0.35 4.29
CA LEU A 167 -18.85 0.63 5.63
C LEU A 167 -20.25 1.17 5.47
N VAL A 168 -21.22 0.54 6.11
CA VAL A 168 -22.65 0.88 6.05
C VAL A 168 -23.14 1.28 7.43
N ASP A 169 -23.83 2.42 7.53
CA ASP A 169 -24.59 2.79 8.72
C ASP A 169 -25.91 2.01 8.72
N VAL A 170 -26.15 1.22 9.79
CA VAL A 170 -27.31 0.33 9.88
C VAL A 170 -28.61 1.13 10.01
N LYS A 171 -28.56 2.29 10.68
CA LYS A 171 -29.74 3.11 10.95
C LYS A 171 -30.26 3.84 9.72
N THR A 172 -29.34 4.42 8.94
CA THR A 172 -29.69 5.15 7.70
C THR A 172 -29.71 4.24 6.48
N LYS A 173 -29.10 3.08 6.56
CA LYS A 173 -28.86 2.15 5.45
C LYS A 173 -27.98 2.76 4.34
N GLU A 174 -27.14 3.73 4.68
CA GLU A 174 -26.28 4.41 3.74
C GLU A 174 -24.87 3.82 3.77
N ILE A 175 -24.25 3.73 2.59
CA ILE A 175 -22.82 3.45 2.48
C ILE A 175 -22.09 4.74 2.87
N VAL A 176 -21.47 4.75 4.04
CA VAL A 176 -20.73 5.91 4.55
C VAL A 176 -19.27 5.91 4.10
N TYR A 177 -18.76 4.75 3.64
CA TYR A 177 -17.46 4.65 3.01
C TYR A 177 -17.43 3.45 2.06
N ALA A 178 -16.75 3.61 0.93
CA ALA A 178 -16.38 2.50 0.04
C ALA A 178 -14.93 2.65 -0.40
N GLY A 179 -14.22 1.53 -0.45
CA GLY A 179 -12.81 1.50 -0.85
C GLY A 179 -12.47 0.25 -1.63
N GLU A 180 -11.30 0.30 -2.25
CA GLU A 180 -10.70 -0.83 -2.98
C GLU A 180 -9.30 -1.10 -2.47
N GLY A 181 -8.92 -2.38 -2.48
CA GLY A 181 -7.57 -2.83 -2.20
C GLY A 181 -7.13 -3.92 -3.15
N GLY A 182 -5.84 -3.97 -3.46
CA GLY A 182 -5.29 -4.97 -4.36
C GLY A 182 -4.05 -5.64 -3.79
N ILE A 183 -3.87 -6.90 -4.15
CA ILE A 183 -2.70 -7.71 -3.84
C ILE A 183 -2.16 -8.25 -5.15
N ASP A 184 -0.87 -8.02 -5.43
CA ASP A 184 -0.14 -8.63 -6.54
C ASP A 184 1.15 -9.22 -5.97
N ARG A 185 1.20 -10.54 -5.90
CA ARG A 185 2.28 -11.26 -5.24
C ARG A 185 2.68 -12.50 -5.98
N GLN A 186 3.96 -12.83 -5.90
CA GLN A 186 4.48 -14.12 -6.37
C GLN A 186 5.40 -14.75 -5.34
N ASP A 187 5.39 -16.08 -5.30
CA ASP A 187 6.27 -16.89 -4.46
C ASP A 187 6.85 -18.05 -5.29
N THR A 188 8.16 -18.27 -5.14
CA THR A 188 8.91 -19.33 -5.86
C THR A 188 9.41 -20.34 -4.85
N ARG A 189 9.05 -21.61 -5.06
CA ARG A 189 9.48 -22.72 -4.20
C ARG A 189 10.05 -23.88 -5.01
N GLU A 190 10.93 -24.62 -4.37
CA GLU A 190 11.40 -25.91 -4.92
C GLU A 190 10.26 -26.94 -4.78
N GLY A 191 9.97 -27.69 -5.85
CA GLY A 191 8.97 -28.74 -5.87
C GLY A 191 7.61 -28.31 -6.40
N SER A 192 6.57 -28.27 -5.55
CA SER A 192 5.20 -27.95 -5.94
C SER A 192 4.86 -26.48 -5.75
N ALA A 193 3.92 -25.96 -6.57
CA ALA A 193 3.38 -24.63 -6.39
C ALA A 193 2.65 -24.50 -5.05
N PRO A 194 2.85 -23.38 -4.32
CA PRO A 194 2.12 -23.13 -3.09
C PRO A 194 0.62 -22.86 -3.36
N HIS A 195 -0.24 -23.01 -2.34
CA HIS A 195 -1.62 -22.53 -2.41
C HIS A 195 -1.65 -21.00 -2.44
N ALA A 196 -2.64 -20.40 -3.15
CA ALA A 196 -2.76 -18.96 -3.28
C ALA A 196 -2.74 -18.24 -1.90
N ILE A 197 -3.48 -18.77 -0.93
CA ILE A 197 -3.51 -18.19 0.43
C ILE A 197 -2.13 -18.12 1.10
N ALA A 198 -1.25 -19.09 0.82
CA ALA A 198 0.10 -19.09 1.38
C ALA A 198 1.03 -18.06 0.71
N VAL A 199 0.70 -17.63 -0.52
CA VAL A 199 1.43 -16.59 -1.24
C VAL A 199 1.06 -15.20 -0.72
N VAL A 200 -0.21 -14.97 -0.39
CA VAL A 200 -0.77 -13.65 -0.09
C VAL A 200 -1.17 -13.43 1.37
N SER A 201 -0.83 -14.35 2.28
CA SER A 201 -1.31 -14.29 3.68
C SER A 201 -0.96 -12.99 4.40
N ASP A 202 0.28 -12.52 4.26
CA ASP A 202 0.75 -11.32 4.95
C ASP A 202 0.15 -10.05 4.33
N ASP A 203 -0.04 -10.05 3.00
CA ASP A 203 -0.68 -8.93 2.29
C ASP A 203 -2.17 -8.84 2.64
N ILE A 204 -2.85 -9.98 2.86
CA ILE A 204 -4.23 -10.02 3.37
C ILE A 204 -4.31 -9.41 4.78
N ASP A 205 -3.38 -9.75 5.65
CA ASP A 205 -3.37 -9.20 7.01
C ASP A 205 -3.14 -7.68 6.99
N MET A 206 -2.27 -7.19 6.10
CA MET A 206 -2.09 -5.74 5.88
C MET A 206 -3.36 -5.08 5.30
N LEU A 207 -4.00 -5.71 4.32
CA LEU A 207 -5.23 -5.19 3.73
C LEU A 207 -6.37 -5.14 4.74
N ALA A 208 -6.55 -6.18 5.55
CA ALA A 208 -7.56 -6.21 6.61
C ALA A 208 -7.34 -5.08 7.63
N LYS A 209 -6.09 -4.82 8.00
CA LYS A 209 -5.73 -3.68 8.84
C LYS A 209 -6.09 -2.35 8.16
N GLN A 210 -5.77 -2.17 6.88
CA GLN A 210 -6.13 -0.97 6.11
C GLN A 210 -7.64 -0.74 6.07
N ILE A 211 -8.44 -1.81 5.90
CA ILE A 211 -9.91 -1.73 5.93
C ILE A 211 -10.43 -1.17 7.26
N VAL A 212 -9.83 -1.55 8.39
CA VAL A 212 -10.24 -1.03 9.70
C VAL A 212 -9.63 0.35 9.97
N ASP A 213 -8.43 0.63 9.48
CA ASP A 213 -7.74 1.90 9.66
C ASP A 213 -8.49 3.09 9.02
N ILE A 214 -9.42 2.85 8.08
CA ILE A 214 -10.34 3.91 7.57
C ILE A 214 -11.21 4.51 8.68
N THR A 215 -11.50 3.73 9.74
CA THR A 215 -12.42 4.12 10.82
C THR A 215 -11.73 4.76 12.02
N ARG A 216 -10.40 4.77 12.04
CA ARG A 216 -9.59 5.23 13.18
C ARG A 216 -8.34 5.99 12.73
N PRO A 217 -7.83 6.92 13.55
CA PRO A 217 -6.49 7.46 13.34
C PRO A 217 -5.45 6.33 13.41
N HIS A 218 -4.51 6.35 12.48
CA HIS A 218 -3.48 5.31 12.40
C HIS A 218 -2.13 5.88 11.94
N GLU A 219 -1.10 5.07 11.90
CA GLU A 219 0.21 5.43 11.37
C GLU A 219 0.51 4.65 10.09
N VAL A 220 1.00 5.38 9.07
CA VAL A 220 1.48 4.78 7.83
C VAL A 220 3.00 4.89 7.79
N LYS A 221 3.66 3.77 7.50
CA LYS A 221 5.10 3.74 7.32
C LYS A 221 5.47 4.30 5.94
N VAL A 222 6.08 5.47 5.94
CA VAL A 222 6.64 6.09 4.75
C VAL A 222 8.13 5.72 4.64
N THR A 223 8.54 5.25 3.46
CA THR A 223 9.93 4.86 3.21
C THR A 223 10.49 5.70 2.08
N GLU A 224 11.62 6.35 2.34
CA GLU A 224 12.33 7.18 1.41
C GLU A 224 13.78 6.75 1.24
N ARG A 225 14.32 7.07 0.08
CA ARG A 225 15.68 6.74 -0.30
C ARG A 225 16.59 7.96 -0.13
N ILE A 226 17.74 7.77 0.51
CA ILE A 226 18.85 8.71 0.46
C ILE A 226 19.99 8.11 -0.35
N TYR A 227 20.69 8.96 -1.08
CA TYR A 227 21.77 8.54 -1.96
C TYR A 227 23.13 8.65 -1.28
N LEU A 228 23.95 7.62 -1.50
CA LEU A 228 25.36 7.65 -1.16
C LEU A 228 26.15 8.17 -2.37
N VAL A 229 27.28 8.78 -2.10
CA VAL A 229 28.23 9.19 -3.13
C VAL A 229 29.66 8.96 -2.64
N GLU A 230 30.54 8.52 -3.54
CA GLU A 230 31.94 8.49 -3.24
C GLU A 230 32.49 9.91 -3.11
N THR A 231 32.78 10.32 -1.88
CA THR A 231 33.33 11.64 -1.58
C THR A 231 34.41 11.53 -0.50
N LYS A 232 35.35 12.47 -0.52
CA LYS A 232 36.31 12.66 0.57
C LYS A 232 35.73 13.45 1.73
N ASN A 233 34.56 14.09 1.57
CA ASN A 233 33.91 14.88 2.57
C ASN A 233 33.51 14.02 3.79
N LYS A 234 34.06 14.36 4.95
CA LYS A 234 33.83 13.62 6.20
C LYS A 234 32.44 13.89 6.76
N ASP A 235 31.93 15.09 6.59
CA ASP A 235 30.58 15.49 7.06
C ASP A 235 29.51 14.71 6.31
N PHE A 236 29.64 14.52 4.98
CA PHE A 236 28.75 13.68 4.19
C PHE A 236 28.72 12.22 4.70
N LYS A 237 29.89 11.63 4.91
CA LYS A 237 29.99 10.25 5.43
C LYS A 237 29.40 10.11 6.84
N THR A 238 29.57 11.12 7.66
CA THR A 238 29.00 11.17 9.02
C THR A 238 27.48 11.30 8.96
N ALA A 239 26.97 12.19 8.10
CA ALA A 239 25.54 12.35 7.88
C ALA A 239 24.86 11.04 7.46
N CYS A 240 25.45 10.30 6.50
CA CYS A 240 24.93 8.97 6.07
C CYS A 240 24.85 7.97 7.22
N LYS A 241 25.83 7.97 8.14
CA LYS A 241 25.81 7.09 9.32
C LYS A 241 24.73 7.51 10.33
N LEU A 242 24.59 8.80 10.57
CA LEU A 242 23.61 9.36 11.51
C LEU A 242 22.17 9.18 11.01
N ALA A 243 21.92 9.34 9.72
CA ALA A 243 20.59 9.23 9.11
C ALA A 243 19.91 7.88 9.35
N LYS A 244 20.68 6.79 9.52
CA LYS A 244 20.17 5.44 9.79
C LYS A 244 19.41 5.33 11.11
N LYS A 245 19.66 6.23 12.06
CA LYS A 245 19.02 6.27 13.38
C LYS A 245 18.06 7.44 13.43
N SER A 246 16.79 7.17 13.72
CA SER A 246 15.72 8.19 13.70
C SER A 246 16.04 9.39 14.60
N GLU A 247 16.57 9.15 15.78
CA GLU A 247 16.93 10.17 16.75
C GLU A 247 18.07 11.12 16.29
N ASN A 248 18.85 10.69 15.30
CA ASN A 248 19.97 11.47 14.78
C ASN A 248 19.69 12.14 13.42
N ARG A 249 18.51 11.97 12.86
CA ARG A 249 18.17 12.46 11.51
C ARG A 249 18.26 13.96 11.38
N ARG A 250 17.85 14.73 12.40
CA ARG A 250 17.98 16.18 12.38
C ARG A 250 19.44 16.60 12.24
N LYS A 251 20.34 16.00 13.02
CA LYS A 251 21.77 16.27 12.92
C LYS A 251 22.37 15.83 11.58
N ALA A 252 21.88 14.71 11.03
CA ALA A 252 22.28 14.27 9.70
C ALA A 252 21.85 15.26 8.61
N GLN A 253 20.61 15.78 8.71
CA GLN A 253 20.07 16.79 7.82
C GLN A 253 20.93 18.06 7.82
N GLU A 254 21.27 18.60 9.00
CA GLU A 254 22.13 19.79 9.14
C GLU A 254 23.50 19.59 8.47
N LEU A 255 24.10 18.41 8.61
CA LEU A 255 25.36 18.08 7.96
C LEU A 255 25.22 17.97 6.44
N PHE A 256 24.14 17.36 5.93
CA PHE A 256 23.89 17.32 4.49
C PHE A 256 23.64 18.72 3.91
N ALA A 257 22.86 19.56 4.59
CA ALA A 257 22.62 20.94 4.17
C ALA A 257 23.93 21.75 4.11
N LYS A 258 24.80 21.60 5.12
CA LYS A 258 26.13 22.22 5.13
C LYS A 258 26.98 21.77 3.96
N VAL A 259 27.07 20.46 3.70
CA VAL A 259 27.84 19.91 2.58
C VAL A 259 27.31 20.42 1.26
N TYR A 260 25.98 20.52 1.10
CA TYR A 260 25.37 21.08 -0.09
C TYR A 260 25.72 22.57 -0.29
N ALA A 261 25.69 23.36 0.78
CA ALA A 261 26.06 24.78 0.73
C ALA A 261 27.54 24.98 0.38
N ASP A 262 28.43 24.16 0.95
CA ASP A 262 29.87 24.28 0.77
C ASP A 262 30.37 23.76 -0.58
N GLU A 263 29.83 22.63 -1.05
CA GLU A 263 30.36 21.89 -2.21
C GLU A 263 29.36 21.76 -3.38
N GLY A 264 28.08 22.09 -3.18
CA GLY A 264 27.05 21.98 -4.22
C GLY A 264 26.72 20.53 -4.64
N ILE A 265 27.03 19.55 -3.80
CA ILE A 265 26.80 18.12 -4.14
C ILE A 265 25.30 17.82 -4.17
N TYR A 266 24.77 17.41 -5.34
CA TYR A 266 23.35 17.09 -5.54
C TYR A 266 22.81 16.14 -4.46
N GLN A 267 23.51 15.03 -4.20
CA GLN A 267 23.07 14.02 -3.24
C GLN A 267 22.96 14.58 -1.82
N ALA A 268 23.80 15.54 -1.44
CA ALA A 268 23.73 16.17 -0.14
C ALA A 268 22.46 17.03 -0.01
N GLY A 269 22.17 17.86 -1.02
CA GLY A 269 20.93 18.65 -1.04
C GLY A 269 19.69 17.78 -1.05
N TYR A 270 19.63 16.78 -1.94
CA TYR A 270 18.53 15.84 -2.02
C TYR A 270 18.28 15.10 -0.68
N ASN A 271 19.36 14.56 -0.08
CA ASN A 271 19.28 13.85 1.20
C ASN A 271 18.84 14.77 2.35
N SER A 272 19.25 16.06 2.35
CA SER A 272 18.78 17.06 3.31
C SER A 272 17.27 17.23 3.23
N ALA A 273 16.73 17.49 2.04
CA ALA A 273 15.29 17.66 1.82
C ALA A 273 14.48 16.39 2.16
N VAL A 274 14.99 15.20 1.82
CA VAL A 274 14.36 13.93 2.22
C VAL A 274 14.33 13.76 3.74
N LEU A 275 15.38 14.14 4.46
CA LEU A 275 15.38 14.07 5.93
C LEU A 275 14.43 15.09 6.57
N LEU A 276 14.30 16.29 6.01
CA LEU A 276 13.25 17.24 6.41
C LEU A 276 11.85 16.63 6.25
N PHE A 277 11.58 16.03 5.11
CA PHE A 277 10.31 15.32 4.86
C PHE A 277 10.06 14.22 5.90
N LEU A 278 11.02 13.34 6.15
CA LEU A 278 10.88 12.27 7.14
C LEU A 278 10.77 12.79 8.59
N ASN A 279 11.28 13.99 8.87
CA ASN A 279 11.12 14.69 10.15
C ASN A 279 9.81 15.50 10.21
N ARG A 280 8.98 15.47 9.17
CA ARG A 280 7.70 16.18 9.03
C ARG A 280 7.80 17.71 8.95
N ASP A 281 8.97 18.22 8.55
CA ASP A 281 9.17 19.65 8.24
C ASP A 281 8.87 19.84 6.73
N PHE A 282 7.60 19.69 6.37
CA PHE A 282 7.15 19.52 4.97
C PHE A 282 7.39 20.79 4.14
N GLU A 283 7.14 21.96 4.73
CA GLU A 283 7.33 23.25 4.04
C GLU A 283 8.78 23.44 3.65
N LYS A 284 9.72 23.20 4.59
CA LYS A 284 11.14 23.31 4.29
C LYS A 284 11.63 22.21 3.34
N ALA A 285 11.08 20.99 3.48
CA ALA A 285 11.39 19.91 2.55
C ALA A 285 10.98 20.28 1.12
N MET A 286 9.82 20.94 0.95
CA MET A 286 9.34 21.44 -0.33
C MET A 286 10.27 22.51 -0.90
N GLU A 287 10.62 23.52 -0.09
CA GLU A 287 11.51 24.61 -0.50
C GLU A 287 12.88 24.07 -0.96
N GLU A 288 13.53 23.23 -0.11
CA GLU A 288 14.84 22.67 -0.45
C GLU A 288 14.76 21.77 -1.70
N MET A 289 13.73 20.92 -1.81
CA MET A 289 13.60 20.03 -2.97
C MET A 289 13.29 20.79 -4.25
N GLN A 290 12.53 21.90 -4.21
CA GLN A 290 12.31 22.78 -5.34
C GLN A 290 13.62 23.40 -5.83
N ALA A 291 14.43 23.96 -4.91
CA ALA A 291 15.74 24.51 -5.27
C ALA A 291 16.69 23.45 -5.89
N ILE A 292 16.59 22.18 -5.43
CA ILE A 292 17.34 21.07 -6.00
C ILE A 292 16.83 20.74 -7.42
N GLU A 293 15.51 20.67 -7.62
CA GLU A 293 14.92 20.37 -8.92
C GLU A 293 15.24 21.47 -9.94
N GLU A 294 15.08 22.72 -9.57
CA GLU A 294 15.40 23.87 -10.44
C GLU A 294 16.88 23.91 -10.86
N LYS A 295 17.79 23.46 -9.98
CA LYS A 295 19.22 23.46 -10.30
C LYS A 295 19.68 22.25 -11.10
N PHE A 296 19.11 21.09 -10.85
CA PHE A 296 19.63 19.83 -11.38
C PHE A 296 18.67 19.10 -12.34
N HIS A 297 17.39 19.47 -12.38
CA HIS A 297 16.34 18.94 -13.28
C HIS A 297 16.26 17.40 -13.30
N THR A 298 16.32 16.74 -12.13
CA THR A 298 16.32 15.29 -12.06
C THR A 298 14.91 14.73 -11.87
N LYS A 299 14.65 13.54 -12.46
CA LYS A 299 13.37 12.83 -12.28
C LYS A 299 13.13 12.43 -10.82
N GLU A 300 14.19 12.15 -10.09
CA GLU A 300 14.15 11.79 -8.67
C GLU A 300 13.67 12.96 -7.82
N ALA A 301 14.18 14.17 -8.05
CA ALA A 301 13.72 15.38 -7.37
C ALA A 301 12.26 15.69 -7.70
N GLN A 302 11.84 15.56 -8.97
CA GLN A 302 10.44 15.75 -9.38
C GLN A 302 9.49 14.78 -8.69
N LYS A 303 9.87 13.50 -8.59
CA LYS A 303 9.08 12.50 -7.86
C LYS A 303 9.00 12.78 -6.37
N ALA A 304 10.11 13.25 -5.77
CA ALA A 304 10.14 13.62 -4.36
C ALA A 304 9.26 14.85 -4.09
N LEU A 305 9.34 15.88 -4.95
CA LEU A 305 8.45 17.06 -4.89
C LEU A 305 6.98 16.67 -4.88
N LYS A 306 6.58 15.83 -5.84
CA LYS A 306 5.19 15.37 -5.93
C LYS A 306 4.73 14.71 -4.63
N ARG A 307 5.55 13.84 -4.04
CA ARG A 307 5.22 13.17 -2.76
C ARG A 307 5.13 14.14 -1.59
N ILE A 308 6.05 15.11 -1.49
CA ILE A 308 6.02 16.13 -0.45
C ILE A 308 4.74 16.98 -0.60
N GLN A 309 4.39 17.35 -1.82
CA GLN A 309 3.17 18.11 -2.10
C GLN A 309 1.91 17.31 -1.73
N GLU A 310 1.81 16.05 -2.12
CA GLU A 310 0.70 15.16 -1.75
C GLU A 310 0.53 15.06 -0.23
N GLU A 311 1.65 15.04 0.52
CA GLU A 311 1.61 15.01 1.97
C GLU A 311 1.14 16.34 2.57
N ILE A 312 1.61 17.48 2.06
CA ILE A 312 1.14 18.81 2.48
C ILE A 312 -0.36 18.95 2.22
N GLU A 313 -0.82 18.57 1.03
CA GLU A 313 -2.24 18.60 0.68
C GLU A 313 -3.07 17.70 1.59
N TYR A 314 -2.56 16.52 1.94
CA TYR A 314 -3.21 15.63 2.89
C TYR A 314 -3.35 16.27 4.27
N GLN A 315 -2.30 16.91 4.79
CA GLN A 315 -2.32 17.56 6.10
C GLN A 315 -3.26 18.77 6.14
N GLN A 316 -3.42 19.48 5.02
CA GLN A 316 -4.27 20.66 4.90
C GLN A 316 -5.73 20.34 4.63
N LYS A 317 -6.05 19.13 4.15
CA LYS A 317 -7.47 18.75 3.93
C LYS A 317 -8.23 18.90 5.24
N PRO A 318 -9.36 19.64 5.25
CA PRO A 318 -10.24 19.64 6.41
C PRO A 318 -10.70 18.20 6.68
N VAL A 319 -10.94 17.88 7.94
CA VAL A 319 -11.67 16.66 8.29
C VAL A 319 -13.05 16.82 7.63
N GLN A 320 -13.25 16.18 6.48
CA GLN A 320 -14.56 16.18 5.87
C GLN A 320 -15.47 15.34 6.77
N GLU A 321 -16.51 15.96 7.31
CA GLU A 321 -17.78 15.28 7.46
C GLU A 321 -18.13 14.83 6.04
N THR A 322 -17.92 13.55 5.75
CA THR A 322 -18.09 12.97 4.42
C THR A 322 -19.54 13.06 4.03
N SER A 323 -19.90 14.09 3.27
CA SER A 323 -21.15 14.06 2.52
C SER A 323 -20.93 13.13 1.31
N LEU A 324 -21.85 12.20 1.11
CA LEU A 324 -21.88 11.23 0.00
C LEU A 324 -21.71 11.86 -1.40
N ASP A 325 -22.02 13.14 -1.56
CA ASP A 325 -21.93 13.87 -2.83
C ASP A 325 -20.52 13.96 -3.40
N SER A 326 -19.47 13.84 -2.59
CA SER A 326 -18.09 13.89 -3.09
C SER A 326 -17.57 12.57 -3.65
N MET A 327 -18.23 11.44 -3.37
CA MET A 327 -17.83 10.11 -3.83
C MET A 327 -18.25 9.84 -5.29
N TYR A 328 -19.35 10.42 -5.75
CA TYR A 328 -19.86 10.20 -7.12
C TYR A 328 -19.09 10.94 -8.22
N LEU A 329 -18.17 11.85 -7.87
CA LEU A 329 -17.39 12.63 -8.84
C LEU A 329 -16.00 12.05 -9.15
N ARG A 330 -15.64 10.86 -8.63
CA ARG A 330 -14.33 10.23 -8.84
C ARG A 330 -14.34 8.93 -9.66
N PHE A 331 -15.47 8.62 -10.29
CA PHE A 331 -15.58 7.48 -11.20
C PHE A 331 -15.76 7.94 -12.66
#